data_3200b1907f2f436cb32f49c2d78ccc8d
#
_entry.id   3200b1907f2f436cb32f49c2d78ccc8d
#
_cell.length_a   1.000
_cell.length_b   1.000
_cell.length_c   1.000
_cell.angle_alpha   90.00
_cell.angle_beta   90.00
_cell.angle_gamma   90.00
#
_symmetry.space_group_name_H-M   'P 1'
#
loop_
_entity.id
_entity.type
_entity.pdbx_description
1 polymer ?
#
loop_
_entity_poly.entity_id
_entity_poly.type
_entity_poly.pdbx_seq_one_letter_code
_entity_poly.pdbx_strand_id
1 'polypeptide(L)'
;MDRKILKAIASMPGCRQRSIASVIGVWQCDATFLECLRDLRNAGLIYRISYSDPANMEFFYKWYLTSAGECAIMNTENREGD
;
A
#
# COMPACT_ATOMS: atom_id res chain seq x y z
N MET A 1 10.66 4.97 0.88
CA MET A 1 9.78 3.85 0.45
C MET A 1 8.29 4.08 0.74
N ASP A 2 7.98 4.68 1.86
CA ASP A 2 6.58 4.92 2.28
C ASP A 2 5.76 5.64 1.21
N ARG A 3 6.31 6.70 0.67
CA ARG A 3 5.64 7.49 -0.36
C ARG A 3 5.36 6.69 -1.63
N LYS A 4 6.30 5.86 -2.04
CA LYS A 4 6.12 5.00 -3.22
C LYS A 4 4.99 4.00 -2.98
N ILE A 5 4.90 3.46 -1.78
CA ILE A 5 3.82 2.55 -1.40
C ILE A 5 2.48 3.27 -1.44
N LEU A 6 2.39 4.46 -0.87
CA LEU A 6 1.17 5.25 -0.88
C LEU A 6 0.72 5.57 -2.31
N LYS A 7 1.63 5.98 -3.16
CA LYS A 7 1.32 6.28 -4.56
C LYS A 7 0.89 5.03 -5.33
N ALA A 8 1.53 3.90 -5.07
CA ALA A 8 1.16 2.64 -5.72
C ALA A 8 -0.28 2.24 -5.37
N ILE A 9 -0.64 2.34 -4.09
CA ILE A 9 -1.99 2.01 -3.64
C ILE A 9 -3.00 3.01 -4.22
N ALA A 10 -2.66 4.29 -4.28
CA ALA A 10 -3.52 5.31 -4.87
C ALA A 10 -3.82 5.03 -6.34
N SER A 11 -2.82 4.57 -7.08
CA SER A 11 -2.97 4.22 -8.49
C SER A 11 -3.77 2.94 -8.73
N MET A 12 -3.69 2.03 -7.77
CA MET A 12 -4.31 0.71 -7.90
C MET A 12 -5.08 0.34 -6.62
N PRO A 13 -6.19 1.05 -6.31
CA PRO A 13 -6.98 0.72 -5.12
C PRO A 13 -7.45 -0.72 -5.16
N GLY A 14 -7.31 -1.43 -4.05
CA GLY A 14 -7.65 -2.84 -3.98
C GLY A 14 -6.59 -3.78 -4.53
N CYS A 15 -5.37 -3.28 -4.73
CA CYS A 15 -4.27 -4.11 -5.22
C CYS A 15 -3.76 -5.06 -4.13
N ARG A 16 -3.06 -6.09 -4.58
CA ARG A 16 -2.40 -7.04 -3.68
C ARG A 16 -1.02 -6.52 -3.30
N GLN A 17 -0.48 -7.04 -2.20
CA GLN A 17 0.87 -6.73 -1.75
C GLN A 17 1.91 -6.96 -2.86
N ARG A 18 1.76 -8.04 -3.60
CA ARG A 18 2.62 -8.38 -4.73
C ARG A 18 2.65 -7.28 -5.79
N SER A 19 1.48 -6.72 -6.09
CA SER A 19 1.37 -5.65 -7.07
C SER A 19 2.06 -4.38 -6.60
N ILE A 20 1.91 -4.04 -5.33
CA ILE A 20 2.59 -2.89 -4.73
C ILE A 20 4.10 -3.07 -4.84
N ALA A 21 4.61 -4.22 -4.43
CA ALA A 21 6.03 -4.54 -4.48
C ALA A 21 6.59 -4.43 -5.90
N SER A 22 5.84 -4.95 -6.87
CA SER A 22 6.23 -4.92 -8.28
C SER A 22 6.37 -3.48 -8.79
N VAL A 23 5.42 -2.62 -8.44
CA VAL A 23 5.43 -1.22 -8.88
C VAL A 23 6.63 -0.46 -8.31
N ILE A 24 6.96 -0.69 -7.04
CA ILE A 24 8.07 0.01 -6.41
C ILE A 24 9.42 -0.67 -6.63
N GLY A 25 9.43 -1.86 -7.25
CA GLY A 25 10.65 -2.54 -7.62
C GLY A 25 11.33 -3.31 -6.51
N VAL A 26 10.57 -3.86 -5.57
CA VAL A 26 11.10 -4.67 -4.47
C VAL A 26 10.44 -6.05 -4.47
N TRP A 27 11.05 -6.95 -3.73
CA TRP A 27 10.49 -8.29 -3.53
C TRP A 27 9.32 -8.22 -2.54
N GLN A 28 8.24 -8.94 -2.81
CA GLN A 28 7.04 -8.90 -1.97
C GLN A 28 7.27 -9.35 -0.53
N CYS A 29 8.31 -10.12 -0.29
CA CYS A 29 8.68 -10.60 1.05
C CYS A 29 9.87 -9.83 1.64
N ASP A 30 10.28 -8.74 1.02
CA ASP A 30 11.38 -7.91 1.52
C ASP A 30 11.05 -7.38 2.91
N ALA A 31 11.97 -7.58 3.87
CA ALA A 31 11.73 -7.22 5.26
C ALA A 31 11.45 -5.73 5.44
N THR A 32 12.20 -4.88 4.74
CA THR A 32 12.02 -3.43 4.81
C THR A 32 10.66 -3.02 4.26
N PHE A 33 10.26 -3.63 3.14
CA PHE A 33 8.95 -3.38 2.52
C PHE A 33 7.81 -3.77 3.47
N LEU A 34 7.89 -4.95 4.07
CA LEU A 34 6.87 -5.44 5.02
C LEU A 34 6.79 -4.53 6.25
N GLU A 35 7.93 -4.08 6.74
CA GLU A 35 8.00 -3.16 7.87
C GLU A 35 7.35 -1.83 7.54
N CYS A 36 7.62 -1.28 6.34
CA CYS A 36 7.00 -0.04 5.89
C CYS A 36 5.48 -0.18 5.75
N LEU A 37 5.00 -1.29 5.21
CA LEU A 37 3.56 -1.55 5.11
C LEU A 37 2.91 -1.56 6.49
N ARG A 38 3.55 -2.24 7.44
CA ARG A 38 3.04 -2.30 8.81
C ARG A 38 3.02 -0.92 9.46
N ASP A 39 4.10 -0.15 9.28
CA ASP A 39 4.20 1.20 9.87
C ASP A 39 3.14 2.14 9.30
N LEU A 40 2.92 2.11 7.99
CA LEU A 40 1.89 2.92 7.35
C LEU A 40 0.49 2.53 7.84
N ARG A 41 0.25 1.24 8.00
CA ARG A 41 -1.02 0.75 8.53
C ARG A 41 -1.22 1.19 9.98
N ASN A 42 -0.19 1.09 10.80
CA ASN A 42 -0.24 1.52 12.20
C ASN A 42 -0.43 3.03 12.32
N ALA A 43 0.10 3.79 11.38
CA ALA A 43 -0.08 5.24 11.33
C ALA A 43 -1.48 5.65 10.82
N GLY A 44 -2.28 4.69 10.37
CA GLY A 44 -3.64 4.97 9.88
C GLY A 44 -3.68 5.55 8.47
N LEU A 45 -2.63 5.37 7.69
CA LEU A 45 -2.56 5.91 6.33
C LEU A 45 -3.05 4.92 5.27
N ILE A 46 -2.95 3.63 5.57
CA ILE A 46 -3.44 2.56 4.69
C ILE A 46 -4.21 1.54 5.52
N TYR A 47 -5.05 0.77 4.85
CA TYR A 47 -5.73 -0.36 5.47
C TYR A 47 -5.82 -1.51 4.48
N ARG A 48 -6.12 -2.69 4.99
CA ARG A 48 -6.29 -3.87 4.15
C ARG A 48 -7.57 -4.58 4.51
N ILE A 49 -8.15 -5.22 3.50
CA ILE A 49 -9.34 -6.06 3.67
C ILE A 49 -8.94 -7.46 3.27
N SER A 50 -9.21 -8.43 4.13
CA SER A 50 -8.94 -9.82 3.79
C SER A 50 -10.00 -10.31 2.80
N TYR A 51 -9.54 -11.07 1.82
CA TYR A 51 -10.41 -11.66 0.81
C TYR A 51 -10.09 -13.16 0.73
N SER A 52 -11.14 -13.95 0.72
CA SER A 52 -11.02 -15.40 0.62
C SER A 52 -11.90 -15.90 -0.51
N ASP A 53 -11.33 -16.66 -1.43
CA ASP A 53 -12.06 -17.26 -2.53
C ASP A 53 -12.19 -18.77 -2.25
N PRO A 54 -13.37 -19.22 -1.80
CA PRO A 54 -13.56 -20.64 -1.48
C PRO A 54 -13.45 -21.56 -2.70
N ALA A 55 -13.73 -21.04 -3.90
CA ALA A 55 -13.65 -21.84 -5.11
C ALA A 55 -12.20 -22.19 -5.46
N ASN A 56 -11.28 -21.29 -5.24
CA ASN A 56 -9.86 -21.48 -5.52
C ASN A 56 -9.03 -21.71 -4.28
N MET A 57 -9.64 -21.67 -3.11
CA MET A 57 -8.97 -21.76 -1.82
C MET A 57 -7.84 -20.74 -1.66
N GLU A 58 -8.02 -19.56 -2.26
CA GLU A 58 -7.07 -18.47 -2.17
C GLU A 58 -7.43 -17.54 -1.04
N PHE A 59 -6.39 -17.02 -0.38
CA PHE A 59 -6.52 -16.03 0.66
C PHE A 59 -5.51 -14.92 0.37
N PHE A 60 -5.98 -13.66 0.33
CA PHE A 60 -5.10 -12.51 0.12
C PHE A 60 -5.71 -11.26 0.70
N TYR A 61 -4.90 -10.21 0.80
CA TYR A 61 -5.36 -8.89 1.25
C TYR A 61 -5.43 -7.93 0.07
N LYS A 62 -6.45 -7.08 0.09
CA LYS A 62 -6.57 -5.95 -0.83
C LYS A 62 -6.24 -4.70 -0.03
N TRP A 63 -5.37 -3.87 -0.58
CA TRP A 63 -4.85 -2.68 0.09
C TRP A 63 -5.51 -1.42 -0.42
N TYR A 64 -5.80 -0.49 0.50
CA TYR A 64 -6.46 0.76 0.20
C TYR A 64 -5.83 1.88 1.01
N LEU A 65 -5.97 3.13 0.51
CA LEU A 65 -5.62 4.31 1.27
C LEU A 65 -6.79 4.72 2.17
N THR A 66 -6.44 5.26 3.34
CA THR A 66 -7.40 5.99 4.16
C THR A 66 -7.44 7.44 3.67
N SER A 67 -8.38 8.25 4.19
CA SER A 67 -8.40 9.69 3.91
C SER A 67 -7.09 10.35 4.35
N ALA A 68 -6.54 9.93 5.48
CA ALA A 68 -5.25 10.43 5.96
C ALA A 68 -4.12 10.07 5.00
N GLY A 69 -4.15 8.88 4.41
CA GLY A 69 -3.16 8.46 3.42
C GLY A 69 -3.21 9.31 2.16
N GLU A 70 -4.41 9.62 1.70
CA GLU A 70 -4.58 10.50 0.54
C GLU A 70 -4.05 11.90 0.82
N CYS A 71 -4.33 12.45 2.00
CA CYS A 71 -3.80 13.74 2.41
C CYS A 71 -2.28 13.74 2.49
N ALA A 72 -1.69 12.66 2.97
CA ALA A 72 -0.24 12.54 3.07
C ALA A 72 0.42 12.60 1.69
N ILE A 73 -0.16 11.96 0.69
CA ILE A 73 0.35 12.02 -0.68
C ILE A 73 0.27 13.46 -1.22
N MET A 74 -0.88 14.10 -1.06
CA MET A 74 -1.09 15.47 -1.55
C MET A 74 -0.10 16.45 -0.92
N ASN A 75 0.09 16.36 0.38
CA ASN A 75 1.02 17.24 1.09
C ASN A 75 2.45 17.01 0.61
N THR A 76 2.84 15.77 0.39
CA THR A 76 4.17 15.43 -0.09
C THR A 76 4.40 15.96 -1.50
N GLU A 77 3.41 15.83 -2.37
CA GLU A 77 3.48 16.32 -3.74
C GLU A 77 3.60 17.85 -3.77
N ASN A 78 2.86 18.53 -2.90
CA ASN A 78 2.94 19.98 -2.81
C ASN A 78 4.34 20.44 -2.40
N ARG A 79 4.98 19.74 -1.47
CA ARG A 79 6.34 20.04 -1.05
C ARG A 79 7.34 19.88 -2.18
N GLU A 80 7.14 18.87 -2.99
CA GLU A 80 8.02 18.60 -4.12
C GLU A 80 7.82 19.56 -5.27
N GLY A 81 6.62 20.10 -5.40
CA GLY A 81 6.35 21.08 -6.42
C GLY A 81 7.04 22.41 -6.17
N ASP A 82 7.51 22.58 -4.96
CA ASP A 82 8.25 23.79 -4.58
C ASP A 82 9.70 23.67 -5.02
#